data_777dd7af6e5004de51572f3cdb47f000
#
_entry.id   777dd7af6e5004de51572f3cdb47f000
#
_cell.length_a   1.000
_cell.length_b   1.000
_cell.length_c   1.000
_cell.angle_alpha   90.00
_cell.angle_beta   90.00
_cell.angle_gamma   90.00
#
_symmetry.space_group_name_H-M   'P 1'
#
loop_
_entity.id
_entity.type
_entity.pdbx_description
1 polymer ?
#
loop_
_entity_poly.entity_id
_entity_poly.type
_entity_poly.pdbx_seq_one_letter_code
_entity_poly.pdbx_strand_id
1 'polypeptide(L)'
;MEHSLERSQISSLFRLKSVCWVNHDFQTWVDHIALPFTSITLNSQMYNGSIESLQKDWDLYSQALNTLKILQIIWKVMVVQASEEDTLIGTYQTQMFAEDRHIVAPYTSSAMLIHDGKTWRINSIMNALGHRDWTTREYLT
;
A
#
# COMPACT_ATOMS: atom_id res chain seq x y z
N MET A 1 5.93 2.72 25.09
CA MET A 1 4.72 3.54 25.12
C MET A 1 4.47 4.27 23.82
N GLU A 2 5.46 4.98 23.32
CA GLU A 2 5.35 5.68 22.04
C GLU A 2 5.13 4.72 20.88
N HIS A 3 5.79 3.55 20.92
CA HIS A 3 5.61 2.55 19.87
C HIS A 3 4.18 2.01 19.79
N SER A 4 3.50 1.92 20.93
CA SER A 4 2.12 1.47 20.95
C SER A 4 1.19 2.48 20.27
N LEU A 5 1.41 3.77 20.54
CA LEU A 5 0.63 4.83 19.90
C LEU A 5 0.92 4.90 18.40
N GLU A 6 2.19 4.79 18.02
CA GLU A 6 2.60 4.79 16.63
C GLU A 6 2.01 3.62 15.86
N ARG A 7 2.00 2.43 16.48
CA ARG A 7 1.40 1.25 15.86
C ARG A 7 -0.09 1.48 15.59
N SER A 8 -0.80 2.10 16.51
CA SER A 8 -2.21 2.41 16.34
C SER A 8 -2.43 3.38 15.18
N GLN A 9 -1.59 4.41 15.08
CA GLN A 9 -1.65 5.38 13.98
C GLN A 9 -1.39 4.71 12.64
N ILE A 10 -0.40 3.82 12.59
CA ILE A 10 -0.06 3.10 11.35
C ILE A 10 -1.17 2.16 10.95
N SER A 11 -1.79 1.46 11.89
CA SER A 11 -2.92 0.60 11.60
C SER A 11 -4.09 1.39 11.01
N SER A 12 -4.35 2.58 11.57
CA SER A 12 -5.38 3.47 11.04
C SER A 12 -5.05 3.96 9.65
N LEU A 13 -3.79 4.29 9.38
CA LEU A 13 -3.34 4.72 8.07
C LEU A 13 -3.54 3.62 7.02
N PHE A 14 -3.15 2.39 7.33
CA PHE A 14 -3.33 1.29 6.38
C PHE A 14 -4.80 0.97 6.15
N ARG A 15 -5.64 1.09 7.17
CA ARG A 15 -7.07 0.92 7.00
C ARG A 15 -7.64 1.97 6.05
N LEU A 16 -7.23 3.21 6.22
CA LEU A 16 -7.63 4.30 5.35
C LEU A 16 -7.19 4.04 3.91
N LYS A 17 -5.97 3.57 3.71
CA LYS A 17 -5.46 3.23 2.38
C LYS A 17 -6.28 2.14 1.72
N SER A 18 -6.67 1.11 2.47
CA SER A 18 -7.51 0.05 1.92
C SER A 18 -8.83 0.61 1.40
N VAL A 19 -9.46 1.47 2.19
CA VAL A 19 -10.74 2.08 1.82
C VAL A 19 -10.58 2.96 0.58
N CYS A 20 -9.49 3.72 0.50
CA CYS A 20 -9.22 4.57 -0.66
C CYS A 20 -9.16 3.77 -1.95
N TRP A 21 -8.44 2.64 -1.93
CA TRP A 21 -8.29 1.79 -3.11
C TRP A 21 -9.62 1.20 -3.56
N VAL A 22 -10.40 0.69 -2.62
CA VAL A 22 -11.70 0.08 -2.93
C VAL A 22 -12.69 1.12 -3.44
N ASN A 23 -12.64 2.34 -2.90
CA ASN A 23 -13.55 3.42 -3.27
C ASN A 23 -13.02 4.30 -4.40
N HIS A 24 -11.86 4.00 -4.94
CA HIS A 24 -11.23 4.77 -6.02
C HIS A 24 -10.99 6.24 -5.63
N ASP A 25 -10.56 6.46 -4.39
CA ASP A 25 -10.33 7.80 -3.85
C ASP A 25 -8.84 8.13 -3.88
N PHE A 26 -8.37 8.56 -5.05
CA PHE A 26 -6.95 8.88 -5.26
C PHE A 26 -6.49 10.03 -4.37
N GLN A 27 -7.31 11.06 -4.21
CA GLN A 27 -6.90 12.25 -3.46
C GLN A 27 -6.56 11.91 -2.01
N THR A 28 -7.42 11.13 -1.36
CA THR A 28 -7.15 10.71 0.02
C THR A 28 -5.90 9.85 0.10
N TRP A 29 -5.69 8.97 -0.89
CA TRP A 29 -4.51 8.12 -0.91
C TRP A 29 -3.24 8.94 -1.05
N VAL A 30 -3.20 9.88 -2.00
CA VAL A 30 -2.00 10.67 -2.27
C VAL A 30 -1.66 11.62 -1.12
N ASP A 31 -2.66 12.04 -0.34
CA ASP A 31 -2.45 12.87 0.83
C ASP A 31 -1.62 12.16 1.91
N HIS A 32 -1.52 10.84 1.84
CA HIS A 32 -0.75 10.04 2.79
C HIS A 32 0.52 9.45 2.18
N ILE A 33 0.93 9.95 1.03
CA ILE A 33 2.15 9.54 0.34
C ILE A 33 3.18 10.68 0.42
N ALA A 34 4.41 10.33 0.72
CA ALA A 34 5.53 11.27 0.68
C ALA A 34 6.27 11.08 -0.65
N LEU A 35 6.47 12.16 -1.38
CA LEU A 35 7.23 12.13 -2.62
C LEU A 35 8.70 12.45 -2.36
N PRO A 36 9.63 11.83 -3.07
CA PRO A 36 9.42 10.79 -4.07
C PRO A 36 9.00 9.46 -3.45
N PHE A 37 8.15 8.72 -4.14
CA PHE A 37 7.63 7.44 -3.67
C PHE A 37 8.21 6.31 -4.50
N THR A 38 8.71 5.27 -3.85
CA THR A 38 9.31 4.11 -4.50
C THR A 38 8.56 2.84 -4.12
N SER A 39 8.28 2.03 -5.12
CA SER A 39 7.69 0.71 -4.91
C SER A 39 8.64 -0.34 -5.49
N ILE A 40 9.05 -1.29 -4.66
CA ILE A 40 9.97 -2.35 -5.06
C ILE A 40 9.25 -3.68 -4.94
N THR A 41 9.13 -4.39 -6.05
CA THR A 41 8.52 -5.71 -6.09
C THR A 41 9.51 -6.71 -6.65
N LEU A 42 9.10 -7.98 -6.71
CA LEU A 42 9.98 -9.04 -7.20
C LEU A 42 10.57 -8.72 -8.58
N ASN A 43 9.76 -8.18 -9.48
CA ASN A 43 10.13 -8.00 -10.87
C ASN A 43 10.32 -6.55 -11.30
N SER A 44 10.14 -5.60 -10.42
CA SER A 44 10.18 -4.21 -10.84
C SER A 44 10.54 -3.27 -9.70
N GLN A 45 10.98 -2.10 -10.09
CA GLN A 45 11.27 -1.00 -9.19
C GLN A 45 10.66 0.24 -9.83
N MET A 46 9.68 0.82 -9.15
CA MET A 46 8.93 1.96 -9.66
C MET A 46 9.23 3.19 -8.81
N TYR A 47 9.60 4.26 -9.48
CA TYR A 47 9.92 5.52 -8.84
C TYR A 47 8.94 6.60 -9.32
N ASN A 48 8.31 7.25 -8.36
CA ASN A 48 7.34 8.29 -8.63
C ASN A 48 7.76 9.58 -7.95
N GLY A 49 8.25 10.53 -8.75
CA GLY A 49 8.71 11.81 -8.24
C GLY A 49 7.63 12.89 -8.24
N SER A 50 6.45 12.61 -8.78
CA SER A 50 5.39 13.58 -8.90
C SER A 50 4.02 12.94 -8.70
N ILE A 51 3.02 13.78 -8.44
CA ILE A 51 1.64 13.32 -8.32
C ILE A 51 1.14 12.74 -9.64
N GLU A 52 1.56 13.32 -10.77
CA GLU A 52 1.16 12.81 -12.08
C GLU A 52 1.66 11.38 -12.31
N SER A 53 2.89 11.10 -11.92
CA SER A 53 3.47 9.78 -12.01
C SER A 53 2.70 8.78 -11.11
N LEU A 54 2.38 9.19 -9.89
CA LEU A 54 1.57 8.38 -8.99
C LEU A 54 0.19 8.09 -9.56
N GLN A 55 -0.41 9.06 -10.24
CA GLN A 55 -1.73 8.90 -10.83
C GLN A 55 -1.73 7.80 -11.89
N LYS A 56 -0.68 7.70 -12.67
CA LYS A 56 -0.56 6.66 -13.69
C LYS A 56 -0.53 5.27 -13.07
N ASP A 57 0.24 5.11 -12.01
CA ASP A 57 0.30 3.83 -11.29
C ASP A 57 -1.04 3.52 -10.64
N TRP A 58 -1.65 4.52 -10.02
CA TRP A 58 -2.97 4.39 -9.42
C TRP A 58 -3.99 3.90 -10.45
N ASP A 59 -4.00 4.50 -11.63
CA ASP A 59 -4.94 4.13 -12.69
C ASP A 59 -4.75 2.68 -13.12
N LEU A 60 -3.49 2.24 -13.24
CA LEU A 60 -3.18 0.86 -13.59
C LEU A 60 -3.73 -0.12 -12.55
N TYR A 61 -3.44 0.13 -11.28
CA TYR A 61 -3.89 -0.76 -10.22
C TYR A 61 -5.40 -0.69 -10.01
N SER A 62 -5.98 0.48 -10.16
CA SER A 62 -7.44 0.64 -10.06
C SER A 62 -8.16 -0.14 -11.15
N GLN A 63 -7.63 -0.15 -12.36
CA GLN A 63 -8.19 -0.94 -13.44
C GLN A 63 -8.14 -2.44 -13.13
N ALA A 64 -7.01 -2.89 -12.57
CA ALA A 64 -6.87 -4.29 -12.18
C ALA A 64 -7.84 -4.67 -11.08
N LEU A 65 -7.98 -3.83 -10.07
CA LEU A 65 -8.93 -4.06 -8.98
C LEU A 65 -10.35 -4.15 -9.51
N ASN A 66 -10.70 -3.27 -10.42
CA ASN A 66 -12.03 -3.24 -11.01
C ASN A 66 -12.29 -4.47 -11.88
N THR A 67 -11.31 -4.86 -12.70
CA THR A 67 -11.44 -6.02 -13.59
C THR A 67 -11.55 -7.32 -12.79
N LEU A 68 -10.80 -7.43 -11.71
CA LEU A 68 -10.82 -8.60 -10.83
C LEU A 68 -11.98 -8.57 -9.84
N LYS A 69 -12.75 -7.48 -9.83
CA LYS A 69 -13.90 -7.27 -8.94
C LYS A 69 -13.50 -7.37 -7.47
N ILE A 70 -12.38 -6.73 -7.11
CA ILE A 70 -11.92 -6.69 -5.73
C ILE A 70 -12.88 -5.82 -4.92
N LEU A 71 -13.48 -6.40 -3.90
CA LEU A 71 -14.45 -5.73 -3.03
C LEU A 71 -13.84 -5.32 -1.70
N GLN A 72 -12.75 -5.97 -1.30
CA GLN A 72 -12.14 -5.70 -0.01
C GLN A 72 -10.64 -5.94 -0.06
N ILE A 73 -9.90 -5.03 0.54
CA ILE A 73 -8.46 -5.16 0.76
C ILE A 73 -8.22 -5.01 2.25
N ILE A 74 -7.58 -5.99 2.86
CA ILE A 74 -7.24 -5.95 4.27
C ILE A 74 -5.74 -5.89 4.42
N TRP A 75 -5.24 -4.89 5.15
CA TRP A 75 -3.83 -4.75 5.50
C TRP A 75 -3.67 -4.93 7.00
N LYS A 76 -3.08 -6.05 7.38
CA LYS A 76 -2.87 -6.38 8.78
C LYS A 76 -1.44 -6.02 9.17
N VAL A 77 -1.29 -5.06 10.07
CA VAL A 77 0.03 -4.66 10.57
C VAL A 77 0.57 -5.76 11.47
N MET A 78 1.77 -6.23 11.17
CA MET A 78 2.41 -7.32 11.90
C MET A 78 3.49 -6.80 12.84
N VAL A 79 4.39 -5.95 12.33
CA VAL A 79 5.52 -5.42 13.09
C VAL A 79 5.69 -3.95 12.75
N VAL A 80 5.99 -3.16 13.76
CA VAL A 80 6.37 -1.75 13.59
C VAL A 80 7.69 -1.53 14.29
N GLN A 81 8.65 -0.98 13.57
CA GLN A 81 9.97 -0.68 14.10
C GLN A 81 10.29 0.80 13.89
N ALA A 82 10.61 1.49 14.97
CA ALA A 82 11.11 2.85 14.87
C ALA A 82 12.58 2.79 14.45
N SER A 83 12.92 3.46 13.36
CA SER A 83 14.30 3.55 12.89
C SER A 83 14.98 4.79 13.44
N GLU A 84 14.29 5.91 13.34
CA GLU A 84 14.72 7.19 13.87
C GLU A 84 13.49 7.93 14.39
N GLU A 85 13.70 9.15 14.88
CA GLU A 85 12.62 9.90 15.52
C GLU A 85 11.40 10.08 14.61
N ASP A 86 11.65 10.37 13.33
CA ASP A 86 10.58 10.66 12.39
C ASP A 86 10.43 9.59 11.31
N THR A 87 10.94 8.38 11.56
CA THR A 87 10.94 7.31 10.57
C THR A 87 10.53 6.00 11.21
N LEU A 88 9.61 5.30 10.57
CA LEU A 88 9.15 3.97 10.98
C LEU A 88 9.21 3.01 9.81
N ILE A 89 9.39 1.74 10.13
CA ILE A 89 9.23 0.67 9.15
C ILE A 89 8.09 -0.22 9.66
N GLY A 90 7.07 -0.36 8.84
CA GLY A 90 5.94 -1.21 9.15
C GLY A 90 5.89 -2.42 8.24
N THR A 91 5.73 -3.60 8.82
CA THR A 91 5.55 -4.85 8.07
C THR A 91 4.09 -5.26 8.20
N TYR A 92 3.45 -5.57 7.09
CA TYR A 92 2.03 -5.87 7.07
C TYR A 92 1.72 -6.96 6.04
N GLN A 93 0.60 -7.63 6.25
CA GLN A 93 0.10 -8.64 5.34
C GLN A 93 -1.07 -8.06 4.55
N THR A 94 -1.08 -8.28 3.26
CA THR A 94 -2.16 -7.84 2.38
C THR A 94 -3.00 -9.04 1.96
N GLN A 95 -4.32 -8.88 2.05
CA GLN A 95 -5.31 -9.85 1.59
C GLN A 95 -6.30 -9.14 0.69
N MET A 96 -6.53 -9.68 -0.50
CA MET A 96 -7.48 -9.12 -1.47
C MET A 96 -8.59 -10.12 -1.73
N PHE A 97 -9.81 -9.66 -1.59
CA PHE A 97 -11.00 -10.51 -1.76
C PHE A 97 -11.89 -10.01 -2.88
N ALA A 98 -12.30 -10.92 -3.74
CA ALA A 98 -13.42 -10.72 -4.65
C ALA A 98 -14.55 -11.60 -4.15
N GLU A 99 -15.58 -10.98 -3.63
CA GLU A 99 -16.66 -11.65 -2.91
C GLU A 99 -16.09 -12.34 -1.66
N ASP A 100 -16.08 -13.68 -1.61
CA ASP A 100 -15.62 -14.41 -0.43
C ASP A 100 -14.35 -15.22 -0.70
N ARG A 101 -13.61 -14.90 -1.76
CA ARG A 101 -12.40 -15.63 -2.10
C ARG A 101 -11.19 -14.69 -2.27
N HIS A 102 -10.02 -15.21 -1.98
CA HIS A 102 -8.77 -14.51 -2.25
C HIS A 102 -8.50 -14.51 -3.76
N ILE A 103 -7.99 -13.36 -4.25
CA ILE A 103 -7.56 -13.25 -5.65
C ILE A 103 -6.11 -13.69 -5.80
N VAL A 104 -5.28 -13.32 -4.84
CA VAL A 104 -3.89 -13.80 -4.76
C VAL A 104 -3.68 -14.33 -3.35
N ALA A 105 -2.66 -15.17 -3.16
CA ALA A 105 -2.31 -15.62 -1.83
C ALA A 105 -1.91 -14.40 -0.98
N PRO A 106 -2.25 -14.38 0.31
CA PRO A 106 -1.82 -13.28 1.18
C PRO A 106 -0.31 -13.10 1.11
N TYR A 107 0.15 -11.85 1.06
CA TYR A 107 1.56 -11.55 0.95
C TYR A 107 1.99 -10.47 1.93
N THR A 108 3.28 -10.48 2.26
CA THR A 108 3.85 -9.57 3.24
C THR A 108 4.61 -8.45 2.53
N SER A 109 4.44 -7.24 3.03
CA SER A 109 5.12 -6.06 2.54
C SER A 109 5.75 -5.31 3.69
N SER A 110 6.78 -4.53 3.38
CA SER A 110 7.35 -3.57 4.31
C SER A 110 7.23 -2.18 3.73
N ALA A 111 6.84 -1.24 4.56
CA ALA A 111 6.70 0.16 4.15
C ALA A 111 7.54 1.04 5.05
N MET A 112 8.19 2.04 4.47
CA MET A 112 8.85 3.07 5.23
C MET A 112 7.93 4.27 5.33
N LEU A 113 7.74 4.76 6.54
CA LEU A 113 6.89 5.90 6.82
C LEU A 113 7.73 7.03 7.40
N ILE A 114 7.40 8.25 7.00
CA ILE A 114 8.07 9.45 7.46
C ILE A 114 7.02 10.38 8.04
N HIS A 115 7.33 10.97 9.20
CA HIS A 115 6.46 11.97 9.81
C HIS A 115 6.89 13.36 9.33
N ASP A 116 5.94 14.13 8.81
CA ASP A 116 6.20 15.46 8.23
C ASP A 116 5.95 16.61 9.20
N GLY A 117 5.80 16.31 10.48
CA GLY A 117 5.45 17.30 11.50
C GLY A 117 3.95 17.33 11.82
N LYS A 118 3.13 16.74 10.96
CA LYS A 118 1.67 16.68 11.14
C LYS A 118 1.14 15.26 11.10
N THR A 119 1.61 14.46 10.16
CA THR A 119 1.10 13.11 9.98
C THR A 119 2.18 12.21 9.41
N TRP A 120 1.95 10.91 9.50
CA TRP A 120 2.80 9.90 8.90
C TRP A 120 2.43 9.74 7.43
N ARG A 121 3.46 9.69 6.57
CA ARG A 121 3.29 9.46 5.13
C ARG A 121 4.17 8.30 4.70
N ILE A 122 3.73 7.57 3.71
CA ILE A 122 4.46 6.42 3.18
C ILE A 122 5.32 6.90 2.01
N ASN A 123 6.63 6.63 2.07
CA ASN A 123 7.53 7.00 0.97
C ASN A 123 8.04 5.80 0.18
N SER A 124 7.91 4.59 0.72
CA SER A 124 8.32 3.41 -0.03
C SER A 124 7.60 2.17 0.45
N ILE A 125 7.40 1.25 -0.46
CA ILE A 125 6.81 -0.06 -0.18
C ILE A 125 7.64 -1.11 -0.91
N MET A 126 7.88 -2.25 -0.24
CA MET A 126 8.67 -3.33 -0.81
C MET A 126 8.02 -4.66 -0.47
N ASN A 127 7.93 -5.56 -1.44
CA ASN A 127 7.44 -6.91 -1.23
C ASN A 127 7.98 -7.86 -2.29
N ALA A 128 7.83 -9.15 -2.06
CA ALA A 128 8.30 -10.17 -2.98
C ALA A 128 7.26 -10.55 -4.04
N LEU A 129 6.05 -10.03 -3.94
CA LEU A 129 5.02 -10.26 -4.93
C LEU A 129 5.24 -9.35 -6.12
N GLY A 130 5.34 -9.90 -7.32
CA GLY A 130 5.39 -9.08 -8.51
C GLY A 130 4.02 -8.47 -8.75
N HIS A 131 3.96 -7.17 -9.05
CA HIS A 131 2.67 -6.54 -9.33
C HIS A 131 1.97 -7.23 -10.51
N ARG A 132 2.72 -7.87 -11.40
CA ARG A 132 2.15 -8.62 -12.51
C ARG A 132 1.34 -9.83 -12.06
N ASP A 133 1.56 -10.29 -10.83
CA ASP A 133 0.86 -11.47 -10.32
C ASP A 133 -0.65 -11.23 -10.21
N TRP A 134 -1.09 -9.98 -10.16
CA TRP A 134 -2.51 -9.68 -10.10
C TRP A 134 -2.94 -8.58 -11.07
N THR A 135 -2.00 -7.98 -11.81
CA THR A 135 -2.32 -6.95 -12.80
C THR A 135 -2.22 -7.45 -14.23
N THR A 136 -1.77 -8.68 -14.47
CA THR A 136 -1.67 -9.24 -15.80
C THR A 136 -2.88 -10.12 -16.13
N ARG A 137 -3.03 -10.40 -17.42
CA ARG A 137 -4.12 -11.23 -17.90
C ARG A 137 -4.11 -12.67 -17.37
N GLU A 138 -2.97 -13.14 -16.92
CA GLU A 138 -2.86 -14.49 -16.38
C GLU A 138 -3.80 -14.72 -15.20
N TYR A 139 -4.09 -13.67 -14.46
CA TYR A 139 -5.03 -13.74 -13.33
C TYR A 139 -6.46 -13.44 -13.75
N LEU A 140 -6.68 -13.04 -14.98
CA LEU A 140 -8.01 -12.70 -15.47
C LEU A 140 -8.67 -13.88 -16.17
N THR A 141 -7.91 -14.92 -16.44
CA THR A 141 -8.41 -16.15 -17.01
C THR A 141 -8.58 -17.22 -15.94
#